data_5c1a8568d72080e5e061084581f75a81
#
_entry.id   5c1a8568d72080e5e061084581f75a81
#
_cell.length_a   1.000
_cell.length_b   1.000
_cell.length_c   1.000
_cell.angle_alpha   90.00
_cell.angle_beta   90.00
_cell.angle_gamma   90.00
#
_symmetry.space_group_name_H-M   'P 1'
#
loop_
_entity.id
_entity.type
_entity.pdbx_description
1 polymer ?
#
loop_
_entity_poly.entity_id
_entity_poly.type
_entity_poly.pdbx_seq_one_letter_code
_entity_poly.pdbx_strand_id
1 'polypeptide(L)'
;MNYNKYIDNTLLKADATSEQIKALCEESKKYDFKSVCVNPSFISYSKECLKGSDVLVCTVIGFPLGSMTTEAKVFETKDAINKGADEIDMVINISKLKDKDYDYVKNEIKAIKEACKDHTLKVILECCLLTKEEIVKASLLAKEANADFVKTSTGFSKGGATVEDVKLMRETVGEKMGVKAAGGVRTHEEMLEMIKAGATRIGTSSGAKLM
;
A
#
# COMPACT_ATOMS: atom_id res chain seq x y z
N MET A 1 3.57 -9.10 -22.01
CA MET A 1 2.69 -8.13 -21.31
C MET A 1 3.61 -7.17 -20.56
N ASN A 2 3.33 -5.87 -20.56
CA ASN A 2 4.20 -4.90 -19.87
C ASN A 2 3.70 -4.77 -18.42
N TYR A 3 4.53 -5.16 -17.43
CA TYR A 3 4.17 -5.17 -16.01
C TYR A 3 4.63 -3.91 -15.24
N ASN A 4 5.26 -2.95 -15.91
CA ASN A 4 5.82 -1.75 -15.26
C ASN A 4 4.78 -1.02 -14.39
N LYS A 5 3.55 -0.88 -14.90
CA LYS A 5 2.46 -0.18 -14.18
C LYS A 5 1.84 -0.98 -13.03
N TYR A 6 2.34 -2.20 -12.78
CA TYR A 6 2.01 -2.95 -11.56
C TYR A 6 2.92 -2.59 -10.39
N ILE A 7 4.05 -1.91 -10.61
CA ILE A 7 5.12 -1.74 -9.61
C ILE A 7 4.95 -0.44 -8.84
N ASP A 8 4.86 -0.56 -7.50
CA ASP A 8 5.14 0.51 -6.55
C ASP A 8 6.56 0.28 -6.01
N ASN A 9 7.55 1.02 -6.55
CA ASN A 9 8.94 0.89 -6.15
C ASN A 9 9.14 1.56 -4.79
N THR A 10 9.55 0.80 -3.77
CA THR A 10 9.33 1.13 -2.36
C THR A 10 10.62 1.29 -1.58
N LEU A 11 10.77 2.41 -0.85
CA LEU A 11 11.83 2.63 0.13
C LEU A 11 11.26 3.29 1.39
N LEU A 12 11.04 2.48 2.44
CA LEU A 12 10.41 2.89 3.72
C LEU A 12 11.33 2.71 4.94
N LYS A 13 12.62 2.41 4.73
CA LYS A 13 13.57 2.29 5.83
C LYS A 13 13.65 3.60 6.61
N ALA A 14 13.77 3.51 7.95
CA ALA A 14 13.86 4.68 8.82
C ALA A 14 15.12 5.52 8.58
N ASP A 15 16.19 4.88 8.10
CA ASP A 15 17.49 5.47 7.78
C ASP A 15 17.65 5.83 6.29
N ALA A 16 16.56 5.84 5.52
CA ALA A 16 16.60 6.23 4.11
C ALA A 16 17.10 7.67 3.94
N THR A 17 18.03 7.87 3.01
CA THR A 17 18.59 9.19 2.69
C THR A 17 17.96 9.81 1.45
N SER A 18 18.08 11.14 1.32
CA SER A 18 17.60 11.85 0.11
C SER A 18 18.26 11.34 -1.17
N GLU A 19 19.53 10.93 -1.13
CA GLU A 19 20.23 10.34 -2.26
C GLU A 19 19.60 9.01 -2.69
N GLN A 20 19.23 8.17 -1.72
CA GLN A 20 18.56 6.90 -1.99
C GLN A 20 17.14 7.11 -2.56
N ILE A 21 16.41 8.13 -2.06
CA ILE A 21 15.10 8.50 -2.61
C ILE A 21 15.24 9.03 -4.04
N LYS A 22 16.26 9.84 -4.33
CA LYS A 22 16.54 10.31 -5.69
C LYS A 22 16.81 9.14 -6.63
N ALA A 23 17.67 8.20 -6.24
CA ALA A 23 17.96 7.00 -7.02
C ALA A 23 16.70 6.15 -7.27
N LEU A 24 15.82 5.99 -6.26
CA LEU A 24 14.52 5.32 -6.39
C LEU A 24 13.63 6.01 -7.44
N CYS A 25 13.56 7.33 -7.43
CA CYS A 25 12.79 8.11 -8.40
C CYS A 25 13.36 7.99 -9.83
N GLU A 26 14.69 8.06 -9.99
CA GLU A 26 15.36 7.90 -11.28
C GLU A 26 15.15 6.50 -11.86
N GLU A 27 15.28 5.45 -11.05
CA GLU A 27 14.97 4.08 -11.44
C GLU A 27 13.51 3.95 -11.87
N SER A 28 12.58 4.52 -11.09
CA SER A 28 11.14 4.44 -11.37
C SER A 28 10.76 5.17 -12.66
N LYS A 29 11.41 6.29 -12.98
CA LYS A 29 11.26 6.98 -14.27
C LYS A 29 11.82 6.14 -15.42
N LYS A 30 13.00 5.55 -15.24
CA LYS A 30 13.67 4.72 -16.27
C LYS A 30 12.81 3.52 -16.68
N TYR A 31 12.18 2.87 -15.73
CA TYR A 31 11.35 1.69 -15.96
C TYR A 31 9.85 2.02 -16.13
N ASP A 32 9.47 3.29 -16.05
CA ASP A 32 8.09 3.76 -16.14
C ASP A 32 7.14 3.02 -15.16
N PHE A 33 7.56 2.90 -13.90
CA PHE A 33 6.76 2.25 -12.86
C PHE A 33 5.49 3.04 -12.55
N LYS A 34 4.54 2.41 -11.84
CA LYS A 34 3.30 3.07 -11.45
C LYS A 34 3.54 4.18 -10.43
N SER A 35 4.32 3.86 -9.37
CA SER A 35 4.62 4.84 -8.32
C SER A 35 5.97 4.55 -7.64
N VAL A 36 6.49 5.56 -6.93
CA VAL A 36 7.38 5.35 -5.80
C VAL A 36 6.56 5.32 -4.51
N CYS A 37 6.97 4.50 -3.52
CA CYS A 37 6.36 4.48 -2.20
C CYS A 37 7.40 4.85 -1.15
N VAL A 38 7.20 6.00 -0.48
CA VAL A 38 8.17 6.63 0.43
C VAL A 38 7.53 7.04 1.75
N ASN A 39 8.37 7.25 2.78
CA ASN A 39 7.90 7.82 4.04
C ASN A 39 7.37 9.27 3.85
N PRO A 40 6.42 9.73 4.68
CA PRO A 40 5.74 11.02 4.50
C PRO A 40 6.68 12.22 4.41
N SER A 41 7.83 12.20 5.09
CA SER A 41 8.84 13.26 5.04
C SER A 41 9.49 13.45 3.66
N PHE A 42 9.41 12.45 2.78
CA PHE A 42 10.00 12.49 1.43
C PHE A 42 9.00 12.78 0.30
N ILE A 43 7.73 13.04 0.59
CA ILE A 43 6.69 13.27 -0.44
C ILE A 43 7.09 14.42 -1.36
N SER A 44 7.31 15.62 -0.80
CA SER A 44 7.62 16.82 -1.60
C SER A 44 8.93 16.66 -2.39
N TYR A 45 9.93 16.03 -1.79
CA TYR A 45 11.20 15.75 -2.48
C TYR A 45 11.02 14.76 -3.64
N SER A 46 10.23 13.70 -3.44
CA SER A 46 9.92 12.73 -4.50
C SER A 46 9.12 13.39 -5.64
N LYS A 47 8.16 14.25 -5.34
CA LYS A 47 7.43 15.03 -6.37
C LYS A 47 8.37 15.88 -7.20
N GLU A 48 9.36 16.52 -6.58
CA GLU A 48 10.38 17.30 -7.30
C GLU A 48 11.22 16.40 -8.22
N CYS A 49 11.74 15.27 -7.71
CA CYS A 49 12.53 14.31 -8.47
C CYS A 49 11.77 13.69 -9.65
N LEU A 50 10.45 13.56 -9.53
CA LEU A 50 9.58 12.92 -10.53
C LEU A 50 8.99 13.91 -11.55
N LYS A 51 9.29 15.19 -11.48
CA LYS A 51 8.80 16.19 -12.45
C LYS A 51 9.07 15.73 -13.90
N GLY A 52 8.05 15.91 -14.75
CA GLY A 52 8.08 15.52 -16.15
C GLY A 52 7.93 14.01 -16.41
N SER A 53 7.44 13.23 -15.42
CA SER A 53 7.09 11.82 -15.58
C SER A 53 5.66 11.54 -15.06
N ASP A 54 5.10 10.41 -15.47
CA ASP A 54 3.78 9.91 -15.01
C ASP A 54 3.88 9.01 -13.77
N VAL A 55 5.06 8.92 -13.15
CA VAL A 55 5.28 8.13 -11.93
C VAL A 55 4.66 8.86 -10.74
N LEU A 56 3.76 8.18 -10.04
CA LEU A 56 3.04 8.73 -8.90
C LEU A 56 3.87 8.67 -7.61
N VAL A 57 3.51 9.51 -6.64
CA VAL A 57 4.03 9.43 -5.27
C VAL A 57 3.00 8.78 -4.36
N CYS A 58 3.28 7.57 -3.90
CA CYS A 58 2.57 6.88 -2.84
C CYS A 58 3.27 7.11 -1.50
N THR A 59 2.51 7.21 -0.42
CA THR A 59 3.06 7.23 0.94
C THR A 59 2.25 6.36 1.88
N VAL A 60 2.75 6.21 3.11
CA VAL A 60 2.15 5.36 4.15
C VAL A 60 1.58 6.19 5.29
N ILE A 61 0.48 5.71 5.90
CA ILE A 61 -0.25 6.38 6.99
C ILE A 61 -0.49 5.39 8.12
N GLY A 62 -0.31 5.85 9.37
CA GLY A 62 -0.43 4.98 10.53
C GLY A 62 0.59 3.85 10.55
N PHE A 63 1.73 4.06 9.95
CA PHE A 63 2.67 3.00 9.57
C PHE A 63 3.85 2.88 10.54
N PRO A 64 4.34 1.65 10.84
CA PRO A 64 3.83 0.37 10.32
C PRO A 64 2.79 -0.32 11.20
N LEU A 65 2.47 0.19 12.39
CA LEU A 65 1.71 -0.51 13.44
C LEU A 65 0.18 -0.39 13.30
N GLY A 66 -0.33 0.66 12.68
CA GLY A 66 -1.76 0.94 12.60
C GLY A 66 -2.43 1.35 13.93
N SER A 67 -1.66 1.53 14.98
CA SER A 67 -2.16 1.67 16.36
C SER A 67 -2.48 3.11 16.80
N MET A 68 -2.28 4.11 15.91
CA MET A 68 -2.67 5.48 16.24
C MET A 68 -4.19 5.65 16.16
N THR A 69 -4.68 6.78 16.75
CA THR A 69 -6.10 7.12 16.68
C THR A 69 -6.52 7.47 15.25
N THR A 70 -7.80 7.35 14.97
CA THR A 70 -8.37 7.71 13.65
C THR A 70 -8.08 9.16 13.30
N GLU A 71 -8.20 10.09 14.27
CA GLU A 71 -7.93 11.52 14.08
C GLU A 71 -6.49 11.79 13.67
N ALA A 72 -5.53 11.10 14.30
CA ALA A 72 -4.12 11.21 13.95
C ALA A 72 -3.85 10.74 12.51
N LYS A 73 -4.42 9.59 12.11
CA LYS A 73 -4.31 9.08 10.74
C LYS A 73 -4.98 10.01 9.71
N VAL A 74 -6.14 10.58 10.04
CA VAL A 74 -6.82 11.57 9.18
C VAL A 74 -5.97 12.82 9.00
N PHE A 75 -5.34 13.32 10.09
CA PHE A 75 -4.44 14.46 10.00
C PHE A 75 -3.23 14.14 9.10
N GLU A 76 -2.59 13.00 9.33
CA GLU A 76 -1.44 12.51 8.53
C GLU A 76 -1.82 12.38 7.04
N THR A 77 -3.01 11.86 6.75
CA THR A 77 -3.53 11.74 5.37
C THR A 77 -3.67 13.11 4.70
N LYS A 78 -4.29 14.07 5.37
CA LYS A 78 -4.46 15.44 4.84
C LYS A 78 -3.11 16.13 4.61
N ASP A 79 -2.18 16.00 5.56
CA ASP A 79 -0.82 16.54 5.43
C ASP A 79 -0.08 15.91 4.25
N ALA A 80 -0.17 14.58 4.08
CA ALA A 80 0.46 13.87 2.97
C ALA A 80 -0.06 14.35 1.60
N ILE A 81 -1.39 14.49 1.45
CA ILE A 81 -2.01 14.98 0.21
C ILE A 81 -1.59 16.43 -0.06
N ASN A 82 -1.61 17.28 0.95
CA ASN A 82 -1.17 18.68 0.80
C ASN A 82 0.30 18.80 0.37
N LYS A 83 1.13 17.83 0.73
CA LYS A 83 2.54 17.74 0.31
C LYS A 83 2.73 17.11 -1.07
N GLY A 84 1.66 16.60 -1.69
CA GLY A 84 1.66 16.12 -3.06
C GLY A 84 1.63 14.59 -3.21
N ALA A 85 1.23 13.84 -2.18
CA ALA A 85 0.98 12.40 -2.34
C ALA A 85 -0.20 12.16 -3.30
N ASP A 86 -0.03 11.26 -4.24
CA ASP A 86 -1.07 10.84 -5.20
C ASP A 86 -1.84 9.60 -4.71
N GLU A 87 -1.20 8.76 -3.90
CA GLU A 87 -1.76 7.52 -3.35
C GLU A 87 -1.39 7.37 -1.87
N ILE A 88 -2.28 6.80 -1.09
CA ILE A 88 -2.14 6.61 0.37
C ILE A 88 -2.28 5.11 0.70
N ASP A 89 -1.29 4.55 1.40
CA ASP A 89 -1.32 3.19 1.94
C ASP A 89 -1.47 3.28 3.47
N MET A 90 -2.69 3.12 4.00
CA MET A 90 -2.94 3.12 5.45
C MET A 90 -2.81 1.73 6.06
N VAL A 91 -2.39 1.63 7.33
CA VAL A 91 -2.49 0.39 8.12
C VAL A 91 -3.74 0.43 8.98
N ILE A 92 -4.56 -0.64 8.94
CA ILE A 92 -5.73 -0.76 9.82
C ILE A 92 -5.32 -0.83 11.30
N ASN A 93 -6.23 -0.51 12.23
CA ASN A 93 -6.03 -0.81 13.64
C ASN A 93 -6.26 -2.32 13.88
N ILE A 94 -5.14 -3.08 13.88
CA ILE A 94 -5.16 -4.55 13.99
C ILE A 94 -5.73 -4.98 15.35
N SER A 95 -5.42 -4.26 16.43
CA SER A 95 -5.96 -4.58 17.77
C SER A 95 -7.47 -4.50 17.77
N LYS A 96 -8.04 -3.45 17.18
CA LYS A 96 -9.49 -3.29 17.05
C LYS A 96 -10.14 -4.40 16.23
N LEU A 97 -9.47 -4.84 15.16
CA LEU A 97 -9.94 -6.00 14.39
C LEU A 97 -9.94 -7.28 15.22
N LYS A 98 -8.87 -7.51 16.00
CA LYS A 98 -8.74 -8.67 16.93
C LYS A 98 -9.82 -8.66 18.02
N ASP A 99 -10.16 -7.49 18.54
CA ASP A 99 -11.25 -7.29 19.51
C ASP A 99 -12.64 -7.42 18.88
N LYS A 100 -12.72 -7.64 17.55
CA LYS A 100 -13.95 -7.69 16.75
C LYS A 100 -14.74 -6.37 16.77
N ASP A 101 -14.07 -5.25 17.07
CA ASP A 101 -14.63 -3.90 16.97
C ASP A 101 -14.64 -3.46 15.49
N TYR A 102 -15.48 -4.14 14.71
CA TYR A 102 -15.56 -3.99 13.26
C TYR A 102 -16.09 -2.61 12.84
N ASP A 103 -16.94 -2.03 13.65
CA ASP A 103 -17.46 -0.68 13.40
C ASP A 103 -16.35 0.36 13.51
N TYR A 104 -15.45 0.24 14.50
CA TYR A 104 -14.27 1.09 14.59
C TYR A 104 -13.40 0.97 13.34
N VAL A 105 -13.05 -0.25 12.95
CA VAL A 105 -12.17 -0.49 11.78
C VAL A 105 -12.78 0.09 10.49
N LYS A 106 -14.08 -0.17 10.26
CA LYS A 106 -14.78 0.36 9.09
C LYS A 106 -14.85 1.89 9.10
N ASN A 107 -15.21 2.49 10.23
CA ASN A 107 -15.33 3.94 10.35
C ASN A 107 -13.95 4.64 10.23
N GLU A 108 -12.87 4.04 10.74
CA GLU A 108 -11.50 4.51 10.53
C GLU A 108 -11.15 4.55 9.03
N ILE A 109 -11.35 3.44 8.31
CA ILE A 109 -11.07 3.37 6.86
C ILE A 109 -11.91 4.41 6.11
N LYS A 110 -13.20 4.53 6.44
CA LYS A 110 -14.12 5.51 5.84
C LYS A 110 -13.65 6.93 6.07
N ALA A 111 -13.29 7.32 7.30
CA ALA A 111 -12.80 8.64 7.63
C ALA A 111 -11.51 9.00 6.85
N ILE A 112 -10.60 8.02 6.69
CA ILE A 112 -9.38 8.20 5.91
C ILE A 112 -9.70 8.28 4.41
N LYS A 113 -10.64 7.48 3.87
CA LYS A 113 -11.08 7.58 2.47
C LYS A 113 -11.69 8.95 2.18
N GLU A 114 -12.52 9.48 3.08
CA GLU A 114 -13.06 10.83 2.97
C GLU A 114 -11.95 11.90 2.97
N ALA A 115 -10.92 11.72 3.80
CA ALA A 115 -9.75 12.61 3.81
C ALA A 115 -8.91 12.49 2.53
N CYS A 116 -8.88 11.32 1.89
CA CYS A 116 -8.19 11.10 0.62
C CYS A 116 -8.87 11.80 -0.56
N LYS A 117 -10.16 12.13 -0.47
CA LYS A 117 -10.93 12.69 -1.59
C LYS A 117 -10.82 11.79 -2.85
N ASP A 118 -10.32 12.33 -3.95
CA ASP A 118 -10.15 11.66 -5.24
C ASP A 118 -8.86 10.84 -5.34
N HIS A 119 -8.03 10.83 -4.29
CA HIS A 119 -6.79 10.06 -4.27
C HIS A 119 -7.04 8.59 -3.94
N THR A 120 -6.17 7.73 -4.45
CA THR A 120 -6.23 6.30 -4.21
C THR A 120 -5.89 5.96 -2.76
N LEU A 121 -6.79 5.23 -2.08
CA LEU A 121 -6.55 4.64 -0.75
C LEU A 121 -6.33 3.14 -0.86
N LYS A 122 -5.21 2.66 -0.33
CA LYS A 122 -4.92 1.23 -0.16
C LYS A 122 -4.88 0.88 1.32
N VAL A 123 -5.56 -0.19 1.71
CA VAL A 123 -5.73 -0.62 3.11
C VAL A 123 -4.84 -1.81 3.39
N ILE A 124 -3.79 -1.61 4.20
CA ILE A 124 -2.86 -2.66 4.63
C ILE A 124 -3.51 -3.45 5.76
N LEU A 125 -3.69 -4.74 5.54
CA LEU A 125 -4.30 -5.66 6.52
C LEU A 125 -3.28 -6.26 7.48
N GLU A 126 -2.01 -6.40 7.09
CA GLU A 126 -0.94 -7.13 7.75
C GLU A 126 -1.29 -8.61 7.95
N CYS A 127 -1.50 -9.30 6.85
CA CYS A 127 -2.03 -10.66 6.78
C CYS A 127 -1.32 -11.66 7.70
N CYS A 128 0.00 -11.53 7.88
CA CYS A 128 0.78 -12.43 8.74
C CYS A 128 0.41 -12.38 10.24
N LEU A 129 -0.39 -11.39 10.66
CA LEU A 129 -0.92 -11.27 12.03
C LEU A 129 -2.39 -11.72 12.13
N LEU A 130 -3.02 -12.07 11.02
CA LEU A 130 -4.45 -12.37 10.92
C LEU A 130 -4.71 -13.85 10.62
N THR A 131 -5.85 -14.35 11.07
CA THR A 131 -6.40 -15.62 10.54
C THR A 131 -7.04 -15.39 9.17
N LYS A 132 -7.36 -16.45 8.44
CA LYS A 132 -8.02 -16.34 7.13
C LYS A 132 -9.39 -15.66 7.24
N GLU A 133 -10.15 -15.95 8.29
CA GLU A 133 -11.45 -15.33 8.58
C GLU A 133 -11.28 -13.82 8.85
N GLU A 134 -10.23 -13.44 9.57
CA GLU A 134 -9.92 -12.03 9.83
C GLU A 134 -9.48 -11.28 8.55
N ILE A 135 -8.72 -11.93 7.65
CA ILE A 135 -8.36 -11.36 6.33
C ILE A 135 -9.62 -11.11 5.51
N VAL A 136 -10.54 -12.08 5.45
CA VAL A 136 -11.84 -11.93 4.78
C VAL A 136 -12.62 -10.76 5.39
N LYS A 137 -12.74 -10.74 6.72
CA LYS A 137 -13.50 -9.69 7.41
C LYS A 137 -12.92 -8.30 7.16
N ALA A 138 -11.61 -8.13 7.32
CA ALA A 138 -10.94 -6.85 7.07
C ALA A 138 -11.06 -6.40 5.61
N SER A 139 -10.98 -7.34 4.66
CA SER A 139 -11.17 -7.05 3.23
C SER A 139 -12.60 -6.57 2.93
N LEU A 140 -13.61 -7.18 3.56
CA LEU A 140 -15.00 -6.73 3.43
C LEU A 140 -15.22 -5.34 4.04
N LEU A 141 -14.66 -5.07 5.22
CA LEU A 141 -14.74 -3.75 5.86
C LEU A 141 -14.09 -2.65 4.99
N ALA A 142 -12.94 -2.95 4.37
CA ALA A 142 -12.29 -2.04 3.44
C ALA A 142 -13.17 -1.77 2.20
N LYS A 143 -13.80 -2.81 1.65
CA LYS A 143 -14.74 -2.70 0.53
C LYS A 143 -15.98 -1.88 0.89
N GLU A 144 -16.58 -2.13 2.05
CA GLU A 144 -17.75 -1.38 2.56
C GLU A 144 -17.43 0.09 2.82
N ALA A 145 -16.18 0.40 3.18
CA ALA A 145 -15.69 1.76 3.38
C ALA A 145 -15.25 2.45 2.07
N ASN A 146 -15.47 1.82 0.90
CA ASN A 146 -15.10 2.33 -0.42
C ASN A 146 -13.60 2.60 -0.61
N ALA A 147 -12.73 1.82 0.03
CA ALA A 147 -11.30 1.83 -0.29
C ALA A 147 -11.06 1.31 -1.72
N ASP A 148 -10.00 1.80 -2.36
CA ASP A 148 -9.69 1.44 -3.75
C ASP A 148 -8.92 0.11 -3.83
N PHE A 149 -8.11 -0.19 -2.81
CA PHE A 149 -7.31 -1.42 -2.70
C PHE A 149 -7.32 -1.99 -1.30
N VAL A 150 -7.15 -3.31 -1.21
CA VAL A 150 -6.59 -3.99 -0.04
C VAL A 150 -5.14 -4.36 -0.32
N LYS A 151 -4.28 -4.30 0.71
CA LYS A 151 -2.85 -4.60 0.62
C LYS A 151 -2.46 -5.63 1.69
N THR A 152 -1.62 -6.59 1.33
CA THR A 152 -1.27 -7.70 2.22
C THR A 152 -0.49 -7.27 3.46
N SER A 153 0.57 -6.48 3.28
CA SER A 153 1.62 -6.37 4.31
C SER A 153 2.32 -5.01 4.31
N THR A 154 2.85 -4.64 5.48
CA THR A 154 3.73 -3.48 5.63
C THR A 154 5.16 -3.75 5.12
N GLY A 155 5.63 -4.98 5.22
CA GLY A 155 7.03 -5.37 5.04
C GLY A 155 7.91 -5.18 6.29
N PHE A 156 7.32 -4.78 7.43
CA PHE A 156 7.99 -4.54 8.72
C PHE A 156 7.58 -5.55 9.81
N SER A 157 6.82 -6.58 9.46
CA SER A 157 6.39 -7.63 10.37
C SER A 157 7.06 -8.96 10.01
N LYS A 158 6.63 -10.04 10.65
CA LYS A 158 7.23 -11.38 10.52
C LYS A 158 6.96 -12.09 9.18
N GLY A 159 6.07 -11.55 8.32
CA GLY A 159 5.73 -12.14 7.03
C GLY A 159 5.38 -11.09 5.98
N GLY A 160 5.30 -11.54 4.72
CA GLY A 160 4.94 -10.73 3.56
C GLY A 160 3.74 -11.30 2.82
N ALA A 161 3.61 -10.97 1.53
CA ALA A 161 2.57 -11.50 0.67
C ALA A 161 2.74 -13.00 0.44
N THR A 162 1.63 -13.72 0.47
CA THR A 162 1.54 -15.13 0.02
C THR A 162 0.53 -15.25 -1.11
N VAL A 163 0.72 -16.21 -1.99
CA VAL A 163 -0.22 -16.51 -3.09
C VAL A 163 -1.62 -16.80 -2.53
N GLU A 164 -1.67 -17.52 -1.40
CA GLU A 164 -2.91 -17.88 -0.73
C GLU A 164 -3.67 -16.66 -0.21
N ASP A 165 -2.99 -15.73 0.47
CA ASP A 165 -3.62 -14.51 0.99
C ASP A 165 -4.11 -13.59 -0.14
N VAL A 166 -3.29 -13.43 -1.20
CA VAL A 166 -3.68 -12.61 -2.37
C VAL A 166 -4.91 -13.19 -3.05
N LYS A 167 -4.97 -14.52 -3.23
CA LYS A 167 -6.13 -15.20 -3.80
C LYS A 167 -7.36 -15.01 -2.93
N LEU A 168 -7.24 -15.22 -1.62
CA LEU A 168 -8.33 -15.04 -0.66
C LEU A 168 -8.87 -13.59 -0.68
N MET A 169 -7.97 -12.62 -0.68
CA MET A 169 -8.34 -11.20 -0.77
C MET A 169 -9.06 -10.90 -2.09
N ARG A 170 -8.56 -11.41 -3.23
CA ARG A 170 -9.18 -11.24 -4.55
C ARG A 170 -10.59 -11.83 -4.60
N GLU A 171 -10.76 -13.07 -4.11
CA GLU A 171 -12.07 -13.73 -4.04
C GLU A 171 -13.06 -12.95 -3.15
N THR A 172 -12.56 -12.35 -2.06
CA THR A 172 -13.37 -11.57 -1.11
C THR A 172 -13.82 -10.23 -1.68
N VAL A 173 -12.91 -9.46 -2.28
CA VAL A 173 -13.24 -8.10 -2.74
C VAL A 173 -13.86 -8.07 -4.14
N GLY A 174 -13.70 -9.13 -4.93
CA GLY A 174 -14.16 -9.20 -6.31
C GLY A 174 -13.22 -8.44 -7.26
N GLU A 175 -13.60 -8.32 -8.53
CA GLU A 175 -12.71 -7.81 -9.59
C GLU A 175 -12.55 -6.28 -9.62
N LYS A 176 -13.52 -5.54 -9.08
CA LYS A 176 -13.52 -4.06 -9.17
C LYS A 176 -12.53 -3.39 -8.22
N MET A 177 -12.29 -3.98 -7.06
CA MET A 177 -11.35 -3.45 -6.07
C MET A 177 -9.94 -3.99 -6.34
N GLY A 178 -8.92 -3.15 -6.21
CA GLY A 178 -7.53 -3.56 -6.39
C GLY A 178 -7.03 -4.46 -5.24
N VAL A 179 -6.07 -5.33 -5.55
CA VAL A 179 -5.31 -6.11 -4.55
C VAL A 179 -3.83 -5.82 -4.75
N LYS A 180 -3.16 -5.32 -3.71
CA LYS A 180 -1.71 -5.08 -3.72
C LYS A 180 -0.99 -6.14 -2.91
N ALA A 181 -0.10 -6.89 -3.57
CA ALA A 181 0.83 -7.80 -2.91
C ALA A 181 2.10 -7.02 -2.53
N ALA A 182 2.51 -7.05 -1.27
CA ALA A 182 3.68 -6.37 -0.77
C ALA A 182 4.40 -7.17 0.33
N GLY A 183 5.72 -6.99 0.41
CA GLY A 183 6.58 -7.76 1.32
C GLY A 183 6.96 -9.12 0.75
N GLY A 184 8.26 -9.31 0.50
CA GLY A 184 8.82 -10.58 0.05
C GLY A 184 8.85 -10.81 -1.47
N VAL A 185 8.19 -10.02 -2.29
CA VAL A 185 8.23 -10.16 -3.76
C VAL A 185 9.54 -9.56 -4.31
N ARG A 186 10.43 -10.43 -4.77
CA ARG A 186 11.82 -10.06 -5.13
C ARG A 186 12.27 -10.53 -6.50
N THR A 187 11.55 -11.47 -7.13
CA THR A 187 11.85 -12.02 -8.44
C THR A 187 10.69 -11.84 -9.41
N HIS A 188 10.97 -11.93 -10.70
CA HIS A 188 9.96 -11.86 -11.76
C HIS A 188 8.94 -12.99 -11.61
N GLU A 189 9.37 -14.19 -11.27
CA GLU A 189 8.55 -15.38 -11.07
C GLU A 189 7.57 -15.16 -9.91
N GLU A 190 8.06 -14.70 -8.75
CA GLU A 190 7.21 -14.38 -7.59
C GLU A 190 6.16 -13.31 -7.94
N MET A 191 6.55 -12.29 -8.69
CA MET A 191 5.61 -11.27 -9.17
C MET A 191 4.50 -11.90 -10.04
N LEU A 192 4.86 -12.76 -10.99
CA LEU A 192 3.88 -13.41 -11.86
C LEU A 192 2.92 -14.32 -11.08
N GLU A 193 3.41 -15.02 -10.05
CA GLU A 193 2.55 -15.82 -9.16
C GLU A 193 1.54 -14.95 -8.41
N MET A 194 1.96 -13.79 -7.88
CA MET A 194 1.05 -12.84 -7.23
C MET A 194 0.00 -12.28 -8.20
N ILE A 195 0.42 -11.93 -9.42
CA ILE A 195 -0.51 -11.45 -10.46
C ILE A 195 -1.51 -12.56 -10.84
N LYS A 196 -1.05 -13.78 -11.03
CA LYS A 196 -1.92 -14.94 -11.31
C LYS A 196 -2.91 -15.22 -10.16
N ALA A 197 -2.50 -14.97 -8.91
CA ALA A 197 -3.38 -15.07 -7.73
C ALA A 197 -4.40 -13.92 -7.64
N GLY A 198 -4.27 -12.87 -8.45
CA GLY A 198 -5.22 -11.76 -8.53
C GLY A 198 -4.68 -10.42 -8.06
N ALA A 199 -3.36 -10.28 -7.81
CA ALA A 199 -2.77 -8.97 -7.53
C ALA A 199 -2.83 -8.08 -8.78
N THR A 200 -3.21 -6.82 -8.58
CA THR A 200 -3.22 -5.76 -9.60
C THR A 200 -2.18 -4.68 -9.31
N ARG A 201 -1.43 -4.83 -8.22
CA ARG A 201 -0.33 -3.96 -7.81
C ARG A 201 0.69 -4.77 -7.00
N ILE A 202 1.96 -4.45 -7.15
CA ILE A 202 3.09 -5.10 -6.46
C ILE A 202 3.92 -4.03 -5.75
N GLY A 203 4.06 -4.15 -4.44
CA GLY A 203 4.98 -3.34 -3.65
C GLY A 203 6.30 -4.06 -3.43
N THR A 204 7.38 -3.51 -3.91
CA THR A 204 8.72 -4.11 -3.81
C THR A 204 9.81 -3.06 -3.66
N SER A 205 10.91 -3.42 -2.99
CA SER A 205 12.16 -2.63 -2.94
C SER A 205 13.16 -3.04 -4.03
N SER A 206 12.74 -3.87 -4.98
CA SER A 206 13.60 -4.45 -6.02
C SER A 206 12.96 -4.32 -7.40
N GLY A 207 12.32 -3.16 -7.68
CA GLY A 207 11.51 -2.96 -8.89
C GLY A 207 12.21 -3.37 -10.18
N ALA A 208 13.46 -2.94 -10.39
CA ALA A 208 14.23 -3.27 -11.58
C ALA A 208 14.51 -4.78 -11.76
N LYS A 209 14.56 -5.55 -10.66
CA LYS A 209 14.79 -7.02 -10.73
C LYS A 209 13.55 -7.80 -11.15
N LEU A 210 12.38 -7.15 -11.11
CA LEU A 210 11.13 -7.78 -11.51
C LEU A 210 10.86 -7.63 -13.02
N MET A 211 11.61 -6.75 -13.68
CA MET A 211 11.53 -6.50 -15.11
C MET A 211 12.51 -7.38 -15.88
#